data_a72db7cecf82fd4498f199b14c6e4497
#
_entry.id   a72db7cecf82fd4498f199b14c6e4497
#
_cell.length_a   1.000
_cell.length_b   1.000
_cell.length_c   1.000
_cell.angle_alpha   90.00
_cell.angle_beta   90.00
_cell.angle_gamma   90.00
#
_symmetry.space_group_name_H-M   'P 1'
#
loop_
_entity.id
_entity.type
_entity.pdbx_description
1 polymer ?
#
loop_
_entity_poly.entity_id
_entity_poly.type
_entity_poly.pdbx_seq_one_letter_code
_entity_poly.pdbx_strand_id
1 'polypeptide(L)'
;KYYQNQEMLKDMTNILDYLCTVCYTPKTQTNNWWTWEIGIPKDLIPILMLIYDSLTPEQVKLYTEAMYFFQPDPYHEGAIGTASTHANGYRTAQGANIIDCSTTAVSLGALRKDSEQLYMGSKASSGTFVIQTVEDSSKLAADGYASGFYADGSYMDHSRVPYLGSYGIEFMKGGVKIPSLIGGTPWQYSGEVQQNLEYYIVNGFGNSMYRGLMLDSLKGRSVSRKGGSNQNAGREAMVIILQMIDSLSDEAKETMLSTMKYWM
;
A
#
# COMPACT_ATOMS: atom_id res chain seq x y z
N LYS A 1 -13.71 -25.88 -8.42
CA LYS A 1 -12.78 -26.90 -8.95
C LYS A 1 -11.50 -26.99 -8.13
N TYR A 2 -10.99 -25.87 -7.59
CA TYR A 2 -9.72 -25.79 -6.86
C TYR A 2 -9.89 -25.58 -5.36
N TYR A 3 -11.11 -25.35 -4.86
CA TYR A 3 -11.37 -25.14 -3.45
C TYR A 3 -11.00 -26.39 -2.65
N GLN A 4 -10.17 -26.24 -1.61
CA GLN A 4 -9.65 -27.30 -0.75
C GLN A 4 -8.96 -28.48 -1.48
N ASN A 5 -8.40 -28.26 -2.65
CA ASN A 5 -7.63 -29.26 -3.37
C ASN A 5 -6.29 -29.51 -2.67
N GLN A 6 -6.13 -30.71 -2.08
CA GLN A 6 -4.97 -31.04 -1.26
C GLN A 6 -3.66 -31.17 -2.06
N GLU A 7 -3.72 -31.62 -3.31
CA GLU A 7 -2.56 -31.72 -4.19
C GLU A 7 -2.06 -30.30 -4.54
N MET A 8 -2.97 -29.41 -4.90
CA MET A 8 -2.66 -28.01 -5.16
C MET A 8 -2.07 -27.30 -3.93
N LEU A 9 -2.63 -27.52 -2.74
CA LEU A 9 -2.10 -26.95 -1.49
C LEU A 9 -0.67 -27.45 -1.21
N LYS A 10 -0.41 -28.73 -1.44
CA LYS A 10 0.93 -29.31 -1.30
C LYS A 10 1.91 -28.69 -2.28
N ASP A 11 1.51 -28.50 -3.53
CA ASP A 11 2.39 -27.86 -4.53
C ASP A 11 2.67 -26.40 -4.15
N MET A 12 1.64 -25.66 -3.71
CA MET A 12 1.79 -24.28 -3.24
C MET A 12 2.77 -24.19 -2.05
N THR A 13 2.62 -25.05 -1.04
CA THR A 13 3.51 -25.04 0.13
C THR A 13 4.93 -25.45 -0.25
N ASN A 14 5.14 -26.42 -1.13
CA ASN A 14 6.46 -26.77 -1.66
C ASN A 14 7.14 -25.58 -2.37
N ILE A 15 6.38 -24.81 -3.16
CA ILE A 15 6.88 -23.63 -3.84
C ILE A 15 7.24 -22.54 -2.82
N LEU A 16 6.40 -22.30 -1.82
CA LEU A 16 6.63 -21.31 -0.77
C LEU A 16 7.85 -21.68 0.09
N ASP A 17 8.00 -22.96 0.46
CA ASP A 17 9.17 -23.47 1.19
C ASP A 17 10.46 -23.21 0.39
N TYR A 18 10.48 -23.55 -0.90
CA TYR A 18 11.63 -23.29 -1.77
C TYR A 18 11.89 -21.78 -1.91
N LEU A 19 10.84 -20.99 -2.14
CA LEU A 19 10.95 -19.55 -2.27
C LEU A 19 11.59 -18.92 -1.03
N CYS A 20 11.09 -19.23 0.17
CA CYS A 20 11.53 -18.60 1.41
C CYS A 20 12.85 -19.17 1.97
N THR A 21 13.30 -20.35 1.49
CA THR A 21 14.58 -20.94 1.93
C THR A 21 15.72 -20.75 0.94
N VAL A 22 15.41 -20.57 -0.35
CA VAL A 22 16.43 -20.53 -1.42
C VAL A 22 16.43 -19.18 -2.16
N CYS A 23 15.25 -18.65 -2.52
CA CYS A 23 15.16 -17.49 -3.40
C CYS A 23 15.02 -16.18 -2.65
N TYR A 24 14.16 -16.11 -1.64
CA TYR A 24 13.86 -14.91 -0.86
C TYR A 24 14.61 -14.94 0.47
N THR A 25 15.92 -14.74 0.38
CA THR A 25 16.85 -14.84 1.52
C THR A 25 17.82 -13.67 1.54
N PRO A 26 18.45 -13.33 2.68
CA PRO A 26 19.47 -12.29 2.75
C PRO A 26 20.64 -12.49 1.79
N LYS A 27 20.94 -13.76 1.43
CA LYS A 27 22.06 -14.11 0.54
C LYS A 27 21.76 -13.85 -0.94
N THR A 28 20.49 -13.82 -1.29
CA THR A 28 20.04 -13.68 -2.69
C THR A 28 19.56 -12.28 -3.03
N GLN A 29 19.52 -11.39 -2.04
CA GLN A 29 19.07 -10.01 -2.21
C GLN A 29 19.84 -9.29 -3.33
N THR A 30 19.09 -8.60 -4.20
CA THR A 30 19.63 -7.77 -5.28
C THR A 30 19.54 -6.28 -4.94
N ASN A 31 20.06 -5.41 -5.83
CA ASN A 31 20.08 -3.95 -5.62
C ASN A 31 18.69 -3.29 -5.70
N ASN A 32 17.65 -3.99 -6.13
CA ASN A 32 16.30 -3.45 -6.15
C ASN A 32 15.60 -3.68 -4.81
N TRP A 33 15.87 -2.82 -3.83
CA TRP A 33 15.30 -2.88 -2.50
C TRP A 33 13.77 -3.02 -2.50
N TRP A 34 13.08 -2.29 -3.38
CA TRP A 34 11.61 -2.30 -3.47
C TRP A 34 11.04 -3.71 -3.70
N THR A 35 11.70 -4.50 -4.54
CA THR A 35 11.27 -5.89 -4.80
C THR A 35 11.28 -6.72 -3.51
N TRP A 36 12.30 -6.54 -2.67
CA TRP A 36 12.52 -7.33 -1.47
C TRP A 36 11.67 -6.88 -0.28
N GLU A 37 11.54 -5.57 -0.10
CA GLU A 37 10.87 -4.97 1.04
C GLU A 37 9.36 -4.77 0.81
N ILE A 38 8.93 -4.58 -0.44
CA ILE A 38 7.54 -4.26 -0.78
C ILE A 38 6.95 -5.26 -1.79
N GLY A 39 7.62 -5.47 -2.92
CA GLY A 39 7.06 -6.23 -4.03
C GLY A 39 6.72 -7.67 -3.66
N ILE A 40 7.69 -8.43 -3.16
CA ILE A 40 7.48 -9.82 -2.74
C ILE A 40 6.46 -9.94 -1.61
N PRO A 41 6.50 -9.14 -0.52
CA PRO A 41 5.45 -9.16 0.50
C PRO A 41 4.04 -8.88 -0.05
N LYS A 42 3.87 -7.94 -0.99
CA LYS A 42 2.58 -7.66 -1.64
C LYS A 42 1.99 -8.87 -2.34
N ASP A 43 2.84 -9.73 -2.91
CA ASP A 43 2.41 -10.95 -3.61
C ASP A 43 2.22 -12.13 -2.64
N LEU A 44 3.09 -12.30 -1.65
CA LEU A 44 3.04 -13.43 -0.71
C LEU A 44 1.92 -13.34 0.31
N ILE A 45 1.70 -12.15 0.89
CA ILE A 45 0.72 -11.96 1.96
C ILE A 45 -0.69 -12.42 1.57
N PRO A 46 -1.25 -12.05 0.41
CA PRO A 46 -2.56 -12.54 -0.01
C PRO A 46 -2.62 -14.08 -0.14
N ILE A 47 -1.54 -14.70 -0.61
CA ILE A 47 -1.44 -16.16 -0.73
C ILE A 47 -1.51 -16.78 0.66
N LEU A 48 -0.68 -16.29 1.61
CA LEU A 48 -0.66 -16.81 2.97
C LEU A 48 -2.01 -16.64 3.68
N MET A 49 -2.69 -15.50 3.48
CA MET A 49 -4.02 -15.26 4.04
C MET A 49 -5.06 -16.27 3.51
N LEU A 50 -4.99 -16.59 2.21
CA LEU A 50 -5.93 -17.52 1.57
C LEU A 50 -5.75 -18.97 2.06
N ILE A 51 -4.53 -19.39 2.39
CA ILE A 51 -4.23 -20.77 2.78
C ILE A 51 -3.86 -20.92 4.26
N TYR A 52 -4.05 -19.86 5.06
CA TYR A 52 -3.58 -19.78 6.45
C TYR A 52 -3.98 -21.00 7.29
N ASP A 53 -5.25 -21.40 7.21
CA ASP A 53 -5.78 -22.55 7.97
C ASP A 53 -5.21 -23.91 7.54
N SER A 54 -4.51 -23.94 6.41
CA SER A 54 -3.86 -25.14 5.87
C SER A 54 -2.35 -25.17 6.12
N LEU A 55 -1.78 -24.11 6.72
CA LEU A 55 -0.36 -24.02 7.04
C LEU A 55 -0.04 -24.58 8.42
N THR A 56 1.13 -25.20 8.56
CA THR A 56 1.65 -25.54 9.88
C THR A 56 2.20 -24.28 10.57
N PRO A 57 2.30 -24.27 11.93
CA PRO A 57 2.93 -23.16 12.64
C PRO A 57 4.36 -22.86 12.16
N GLU A 58 5.13 -23.88 11.79
CA GLU A 58 6.49 -23.77 11.27
C GLU A 58 6.51 -23.08 9.91
N GLN A 59 5.56 -23.41 9.03
CA GLN A 59 5.40 -22.74 7.73
C GLN A 59 4.99 -21.29 7.87
N VAL A 60 4.02 -20.99 8.74
CA VAL A 60 3.64 -19.60 9.04
C VAL A 60 4.86 -18.82 9.53
N LYS A 61 5.63 -19.40 10.46
CA LYS A 61 6.85 -18.79 10.97
C LYS A 61 7.87 -18.54 9.87
N LEU A 62 8.21 -19.58 9.08
CA LEU A 62 9.19 -19.49 8.01
C LEU A 62 8.87 -18.37 7.00
N TYR A 63 7.62 -18.34 6.50
CA TYR A 63 7.24 -17.39 5.45
C TYR A 63 7.13 -15.95 5.99
N THR A 64 6.63 -15.80 7.21
CA THR A 64 6.51 -14.46 7.82
C THR A 64 7.86 -13.92 8.29
N GLU A 65 8.78 -14.76 8.80
CA GLU A 65 10.13 -14.33 9.16
C GLU A 65 10.96 -13.91 7.95
N ALA A 66 10.79 -14.59 6.80
CA ALA A 66 11.45 -14.20 5.56
C ALA A 66 11.04 -12.76 5.13
N MET A 67 9.75 -12.43 5.21
CA MET A 67 9.27 -11.06 4.92
C MET A 67 9.67 -10.05 5.99
N TYR A 68 9.56 -10.43 7.27
CA TYR A 68 9.93 -9.58 8.39
C TYR A 68 11.40 -9.20 8.37
N PHE A 69 12.28 -10.09 7.91
CA PHE A 69 13.71 -9.78 7.76
C PHE A 69 13.96 -8.58 6.85
N PHE A 70 13.21 -8.48 5.75
CA PHE A 70 13.37 -7.39 4.79
C PHE A 70 12.58 -6.14 5.17
N GLN A 71 11.45 -6.28 5.86
CA GLN A 71 10.58 -5.17 6.25
C GLN A 71 10.12 -5.28 7.72
N PRO A 72 11.04 -5.05 8.70
CA PRO A 72 10.70 -5.11 10.12
C PRO A 72 10.06 -3.82 10.65
N ASP A 73 10.27 -2.68 9.97
CA ASP A 73 9.90 -1.35 10.43
C ASP A 73 9.23 -0.54 9.32
N PRO A 74 7.91 -0.26 9.43
CA PRO A 74 7.17 0.46 8.38
C PRO A 74 7.59 1.92 8.18
N TYR A 75 8.33 2.50 9.11
CA TYR A 75 8.79 3.89 9.00
C TYR A 75 10.01 4.07 8.11
N HIS A 76 10.68 2.97 7.74
CA HIS A 76 11.91 3.03 6.97
C HIS A 76 11.90 2.08 5.77
N GLU A 77 12.70 2.43 4.77
CA GLU A 77 12.86 1.69 3.54
C GLU A 77 14.29 1.77 3.00
N GLY A 78 14.65 0.88 2.11
CA GLY A 78 15.92 0.91 1.41
C GLY A 78 17.07 0.20 2.13
N ALA A 79 17.21 -1.11 1.93
CA ALA A 79 18.28 -1.95 2.40
C ALA A 79 18.28 -2.27 3.90
N ILE A 80 17.11 -2.58 4.44
CA ILE A 80 16.98 -3.15 5.77
C ILE A 80 17.65 -4.53 5.82
N GLY A 81 18.39 -4.79 6.89
CA GLY A 81 18.88 -6.13 7.26
C GLY A 81 20.15 -6.62 6.57
N THR A 82 20.62 -6.02 5.50
CA THR A 82 21.92 -6.34 4.88
C THR A 82 22.76 -5.09 4.68
N ALA A 83 24.06 -5.26 4.47
CA ALA A 83 24.92 -4.14 4.11
C ALA A 83 24.27 -3.38 2.95
N SER A 84 24.00 -2.12 3.17
CA SER A 84 23.32 -1.25 2.21
C SER A 84 23.94 -1.39 0.81
N THR A 85 23.20 -1.99 -0.10
CA THR A 85 23.56 -2.03 -1.52
C THR A 85 23.02 -0.82 -2.27
N HIS A 86 22.32 0.08 -1.55
CA HIS A 86 21.71 1.27 -2.12
C HIS A 86 22.61 2.48 -1.99
N ALA A 87 22.73 3.24 -3.05
CA ALA A 87 23.44 4.51 -3.05
C ALA A 87 22.91 5.51 -2.00
N ASN A 88 21.60 5.37 -1.64
CA ASN A 88 20.91 6.25 -0.69
C ASN A 88 20.81 5.69 0.73
N GLY A 89 21.21 4.42 0.96
CA GLY A 89 21.13 3.77 2.27
C GLY A 89 19.70 3.63 2.81
N TYR A 90 19.61 3.36 4.10
CA TYR A 90 18.37 3.28 4.87
C TYR A 90 17.78 4.68 5.07
N ARG A 91 16.53 4.89 4.70
CA ARG A 91 15.87 6.19 4.74
C ARG A 91 14.44 6.11 5.27
N THR A 92 13.90 7.23 5.70
CA THR A 92 12.49 7.35 6.10
C THR A 92 11.58 7.08 4.91
N ALA A 93 10.65 6.14 5.07
CA ALA A 93 9.62 5.83 4.08
C ALA A 93 8.61 6.98 3.98
N GLN A 94 8.10 7.24 2.77
CA GLN A 94 7.16 8.33 2.52
C GLN A 94 6.09 7.92 1.49
N GLY A 95 4.99 8.67 1.45
CA GLY A 95 3.95 8.56 0.44
C GLY A 95 3.40 7.13 0.30
N ALA A 96 3.35 6.59 -0.91
CA ALA A 96 2.86 5.24 -1.14
C ALA A 96 3.74 4.16 -0.51
N ASN A 97 5.05 4.39 -0.38
CA ASN A 97 5.96 3.39 0.16
C ASN A 97 5.72 3.13 1.66
N ILE A 98 5.55 4.16 2.48
CA ILE A 98 5.23 3.95 3.91
C ILE A 98 3.88 3.24 4.07
N ILE A 99 2.92 3.47 3.18
CA ILE A 99 1.64 2.76 3.18
C ILE A 99 1.81 1.29 2.79
N ASP A 100 2.64 0.98 1.81
CA ASP A 100 2.96 -0.40 1.44
C ASP A 100 3.70 -1.12 2.57
N CYS A 101 4.69 -0.50 3.20
CA CYS A 101 5.40 -1.03 4.37
C CYS A 101 4.45 -1.23 5.57
N SER A 102 3.55 -0.28 5.81
CA SER A 102 2.53 -0.38 6.86
C SER A 102 1.54 -1.51 6.59
N THR A 103 1.12 -1.70 5.34
CA THR A 103 0.25 -2.81 4.93
C THR A 103 0.94 -4.15 5.19
N THR A 104 2.23 -4.25 4.90
CA THR A 104 3.05 -5.42 5.22
C THR A 104 3.12 -5.65 6.72
N ALA A 105 3.42 -4.61 7.53
CA ALA A 105 3.52 -4.71 8.98
C ALA A 105 2.20 -5.15 9.62
N VAL A 106 1.06 -4.54 9.25
CA VAL A 106 -0.27 -4.94 9.74
C VAL A 106 -0.57 -6.40 9.37
N SER A 107 -0.31 -6.77 8.13
CA SER A 107 -0.59 -8.12 7.64
C SER A 107 0.27 -9.19 8.34
N LEU A 108 1.57 -8.92 8.49
CA LEU A 108 2.47 -9.81 9.23
C LEU A 108 2.09 -9.89 10.71
N GLY A 109 1.75 -8.77 11.32
CA GLY A 109 1.26 -8.73 12.70
C GLY A 109 0.03 -9.62 12.90
N ALA A 110 -0.92 -9.59 11.96
CA ALA A 110 -2.09 -10.47 11.99
C ALA A 110 -1.71 -11.95 11.81
N LEU A 111 -0.90 -12.29 10.81
CA LEU A 111 -0.47 -13.67 10.53
C LEU A 111 0.36 -14.27 11.68
N ARG A 112 1.19 -13.46 12.33
CA ARG A 112 2.06 -13.86 13.45
C ARG A 112 1.40 -13.74 14.81
N LYS A 113 0.22 -13.14 14.89
CA LYS A 113 -0.46 -12.76 16.14
C LYS A 113 0.39 -11.82 17.01
N ASP A 114 1.09 -10.89 16.36
CA ASP A 114 1.99 -9.91 16.96
C ASP A 114 1.28 -8.54 17.02
N SER A 115 0.80 -8.19 18.21
CA SER A 115 0.05 -6.96 18.46
C SER A 115 0.90 -5.70 18.34
N GLU A 116 2.21 -5.79 18.62
CA GLU A 116 3.13 -4.66 18.52
C GLU A 116 3.38 -4.31 17.05
N GLN A 117 3.59 -5.32 16.21
CA GLN A 117 3.76 -5.13 14.77
C GLN A 117 2.48 -4.59 14.12
N LEU A 118 1.29 -5.08 14.54
CA LEU A 118 -0.01 -4.51 14.14
C LEU A 118 -0.11 -3.03 14.51
N TYR A 119 0.22 -2.69 15.77
CA TYR A 119 0.19 -1.31 16.23
C TYR A 119 1.15 -0.42 15.44
N MET A 120 2.39 -0.87 15.20
CA MET A 120 3.36 -0.11 14.40
C MET A 120 2.83 0.20 13.00
N GLY A 121 2.32 -0.79 12.30
CA GLY A 121 1.78 -0.60 10.94
C GLY A 121 0.56 0.32 10.91
N SER A 122 -0.37 0.15 11.85
CA SER A 122 -1.52 1.05 12.00
C SER A 122 -1.09 2.48 12.31
N LYS A 123 -0.12 2.66 13.21
CA LYS A 123 0.38 3.97 13.62
C LYS A 123 1.10 4.69 12.48
N ALA A 124 1.96 3.99 11.74
CA ALA A 124 2.70 4.53 10.62
C ALA A 124 1.75 4.99 9.50
N SER A 125 0.79 4.14 9.13
CA SER A 125 -0.19 4.50 8.09
C SER A 125 -1.13 5.62 8.53
N SER A 126 -1.66 5.59 9.75
CA SER A 126 -2.56 6.65 10.25
C SER A 126 -1.85 8.01 10.31
N GLY A 127 -0.58 8.04 10.67
CA GLY A 127 0.23 9.27 10.64
C GLY A 127 0.55 9.79 9.25
N THR A 128 0.33 8.96 8.21
CA THR A 128 0.57 9.32 6.81
C THR A 128 -0.71 9.78 6.11
N PHE A 129 -1.89 9.33 6.54
CA PHE A 129 -3.18 9.78 6.01
C PHE A 129 -3.58 11.16 6.60
N VAL A 130 -2.78 12.17 6.28
CA VAL A 130 -2.98 13.56 6.71
C VAL A 130 -3.01 14.48 5.49
N ILE A 131 -3.66 15.64 5.61
CA ILE A 131 -3.58 16.68 4.59
C ILE A 131 -2.25 17.42 4.77
N GLN A 132 -1.40 17.36 3.76
CA GLN A 132 -0.07 17.98 3.78
C GLN A 132 -0.18 19.52 3.63
N THR A 133 0.74 20.24 4.25
CA THR A 133 0.92 21.68 4.06
C THR A 133 2.27 21.99 3.42
N VAL A 134 2.43 23.19 2.86
CA VAL A 134 3.71 23.62 2.25
C VAL A 134 4.80 23.75 3.34
N GLU A 135 4.41 24.16 4.55
CA GLU A 135 5.35 24.25 5.68
C GLU A 135 5.82 22.87 6.13
N ASP A 136 4.92 21.88 6.14
CA ASP A 136 5.30 20.50 6.44
C ASP A 136 6.31 19.97 5.43
N SER A 137 6.12 20.31 4.16
CA SER A 137 7.02 19.91 3.07
C SER A 137 8.46 20.42 3.25
N SER A 138 8.65 21.53 3.97
CA SER A 138 9.99 22.06 4.26
C SER A 138 10.71 21.33 5.39
N LYS A 139 9.99 20.55 6.20
CA LYS A 139 10.51 19.89 7.40
C LYS A 139 10.89 18.42 7.20
N LEU A 140 10.44 17.78 6.12
CA LEU A 140 10.37 16.32 6.02
C LEU A 140 11.44 15.64 5.17
N ALA A 141 12.19 16.34 4.36
CA ALA A 141 13.25 15.74 3.57
C ALA A 141 14.39 16.72 3.32
N ALA A 142 15.59 16.17 3.04
CA ALA A 142 16.73 16.95 2.57
C ALA A 142 16.42 17.77 1.31
N ASP A 143 15.37 17.40 0.59
CA ASP A 143 14.84 18.01 -0.64
C ASP A 143 13.54 18.82 -0.42
N GLY A 144 13.05 18.93 0.81
CA GLY A 144 12.06 19.93 1.25
C GLY A 144 10.64 19.75 0.75
N TYR A 145 10.13 18.48 0.59
CA TYR A 145 8.72 18.25 0.31
C TYR A 145 8.18 17.01 1.05
N ALA A 146 6.87 16.96 1.27
CA ALA A 146 6.18 15.82 1.80
C ALA A 146 5.39 15.11 0.69
N SER A 147 5.54 13.78 0.58
CA SER A 147 4.66 12.97 -0.26
C SER A 147 3.30 12.82 0.40
N GLY A 148 2.23 12.97 -0.36
CA GLY A 148 0.86 12.82 0.16
C GLY A 148 -0.14 13.76 -0.50
N PHE A 149 -1.35 13.82 0.06
CA PHE A 149 -2.43 14.70 -0.40
C PHE A 149 -2.34 16.08 0.24
N TYR A 150 -2.60 17.10 -0.56
CA TYR A 150 -2.67 18.51 -0.17
C TYR A 150 -4.11 19.02 -0.12
N ALA A 151 -4.31 20.21 0.47
CA ALA A 151 -5.62 20.81 0.68
C ALA A 151 -6.39 21.19 -0.60
N ASP A 152 -5.77 21.14 -1.76
CA ASP A 152 -6.42 21.32 -3.06
C ASP A 152 -6.82 19.97 -3.72
N GLY A 153 -6.62 18.85 -3.02
CA GLY A 153 -6.86 17.50 -3.53
C GLY A 153 -5.73 16.93 -4.39
N SER A 154 -4.66 17.69 -4.65
CA SER A 154 -3.50 17.17 -5.37
C SER A 154 -2.75 16.13 -4.54
N TYR A 155 -2.18 15.13 -5.20
CA TYR A 155 -1.25 14.19 -4.60
C TYR A 155 0.13 14.37 -5.22
N MET A 156 1.11 14.65 -4.36
CA MET A 156 2.50 14.86 -4.75
C MET A 156 3.36 13.70 -4.29
N ASP A 157 4.35 13.32 -5.10
CA ASP A 157 5.34 12.32 -4.75
C ASP A 157 6.65 12.58 -5.51
N HIS A 158 7.73 11.86 -5.20
CA HIS A 158 9.01 11.93 -5.93
C HIS A 158 9.43 13.38 -6.25
N SER A 159 9.72 14.16 -5.22
CA SER A 159 10.23 15.53 -5.37
C SER A 159 9.27 16.48 -6.11
N ARG A 160 8.03 16.55 -5.65
CA ARG A 160 7.01 17.50 -6.15
C ARG A 160 6.43 17.16 -7.52
N VAL A 161 6.38 15.87 -7.86
CA VAL A 161 5.71 15.44 -9.08
C VAL A 161 4.24 15.20 -8.79
N PRO A 162 3.30 15.79 -9.56
CA PRO A 162 1.88 15.42 -9.49
C PRO A 162 1.72 13.95 -9.87
N TYR A 163 1.27 13.12 -8.91
CA TYR A 163 1.37 11.66 -9.07
C TYR A 163 0.12 10.91 -8.63
N LEU A 164 -1.04 11.58 -8.58
CA LEU A 164 -2.30 10.98 -8.16
C LEU A 164 -2.65 9.69 -8.93
N GLY A 165 -2.48 9.71 -10.26
CA GLY A 165 -2.83 8.61 -11.15
C GLY A 165 -1.85 7.43 -11.18
N SER A 166 -0.92 7.36 -10.23
CA SER A 166 0.00 6.24 -10.05
C SER A 166 0.30 6.03 -8.56
N TYR A 167 1.22 6.81 -7.96
CA TYR A 167 1.55 6.67 -6.54
C TYR A 167 0.37 7.02 -5.62
N GLY A 168 -0.51 7.97 -5.99
CA GLY A 168 -1.75 8.24 -5.26
C GLY A 168 -2.71 7.05 -5.28
N ILE A 169 -2.77 6.31 -6.38
CA ILE A 169 -3.52 5.06 -6.48
C ILE A 169 -2.93 4.01 -5.52
N GLU A 170 -1.61 3.79 -5.53
CA GLU A 170 -0.95 2.84 -4.61
C GLU A 170 -1.15 3.25 -3.15
N PHE A 171 -1.02 4.53 -2.84
CA PHE A 171 -1.32 5.09 -1.52
C PHE A 171 -2.74 4.74 -1.05
N MET A 172 -3.73 4.94 -1.90
CA MET A 172 -5.14 4.67 -1.57
C MET A 172 -5.50 3.19 -1.57
N LYS A 173 -4.76 2.31 -2.27
CA LYS A 173 -4.92 0.85 -2.11
C LYS A 173 -4.68 0.41 -0.66
N GLY A 174 -3.69 0.99 0.01
CA GLY A 174 -3.48 0.77 1.44
C GLY A 174 -4.57 1.41 2.31
N GLY A 175 -5.07 2.59 1.91
CA GLY A 175 -6.21 3.24 2.55
C GLY A 175 -7.50 2.40 2.53
N VAL A 176 -7.64 1.50 1.57
CA VAL A 176 -8.72 0.48 1.52
C VAL A 176 -8.35 -0.75 2.35
N LYS A 177 -7.16 -1.29 2.13
CA LYS A 177 -6.75 -2.61 2.65
C LYS A 177 -6.53 -2.59 4.16
N ILE A 178 -5.84 -1.59 4.69
CA ILE A 178 -5.52 -1.54 6.11
C ILE A 178 -6.79 -1.44 6.97
N PRO A 179 -7.76 -0.53 6.71
CA PRO A 179 -9.00 -0.48 7.46
C PRO A 179 -9.79 -1.81 7.42
N SER A 180 -9.76 -2.53 6.30
CA SER A 180 -10.43 -3.84 6.20
C SER A 180 -9.80 -4.91 7.09
N LEU A 181 -8.51 -4.78 7.42
CA LEU A 181 -7.78 -5.70 8.29
C LEU A 181 -7.93 -5.38 9.78
N ILE A 182 -8.03 -4.08 10.13
CA ILE A 182 -8.01 -3.62 11.52
C ILE A 182 -9.34 -3.02 12.01
N GLY A 183 -10.34 -2.90 11.14
CA GLY A 183 -11.66 -2.37 11.50
C GLY A 183 -12.30 -3.19 12.64
N GLY A 184 -12.92 -2.50 13.61
CA GLY A 184 -13.50 -3.12 14.79
C GLY A 184 -12.50 -3.63 15.83
N THR A 185 -11.19 -3.38 15.63
CA THR A 185 -10.12 -3.73 16.57
C THR A 185 -9.61 -2.50 17.32
N PRO A 186 -8.81 -2.66 18.39
CA PRO A 186 -8.17 -1.53 19.07
C PRO A 186 -7.20 -0.71 18.19
N TRP A 187 -6.81 -1.23 17.05
CA TRP A 187 -5.89 -0.59 16.10
C TRP A 187 -6.58 0.13 14.95
N GLN A 188 -7.93 0.15 14.93
CA GLN A 188 -8.69 0.82 13.87
C GLN A 188 -8.34 2.32 13.79
N TYR A 189 -8.53 2.88 12.61
CA TYR A 189 -8.30 4.30 12.37
C TYR A 189 -9.29 5.20 13.13
N SER A 190 -8.82 6.40 13.50
CA SER A 190 -9.66 7.45 14.05
C SER A 190 -10.65 8.00 13.01
N GLY A 191 -11.68 8.69 13.50
CA GLY A 191 -12.62 9.39 12.60
C GLY A 191 -11.94 10.45 11.73
N GLU A 192 -10.88 11.10 12.21
CA GLU A 192 -10.10 12.07 11.44
C GLU A 192 -9.41 11.42 10.23
N VAL A 193 -8.78 10.27 10.42
CA VAL A 193 -8.17 9.51 9.31
C VAL A 193 -9.22 9.09 8.28
N GLN A 194 -10.40 8.67 8.74
CA GLN A 194 -11.49 8.31 7.84
C GLN A 194 -11.99 9.52 7.04
N GLN A 195 -12.12 10.69 7.66
CA GLN A 195 -12.47 11.94 6.99
C GLN A 195 -11.41 12.34 5.95
N ASN A 196 -10.13 12.16 6.25
CA ASN A 196 -9.06 12.43 5.30
C ASN A 196 -9.12 11.47 4.10
N LEU A 197 -9.38 10.18 4.33
CA LEU A 197 -9.56 9.22 3.25
C LEU A 197 -10.76 9.55 2.36
N GLU A 198 -11.89 9.98 2.95
CA GLU A 198 -13.05 10.49 2.21
C GLU A 198 -12.67 11.75 1.39
N TYR A 199 -11.95 12.68 2.00
CA TYR A 199 -11.48 13.90 1.34
C TYR A 199 -10.63 13.57 0.10
N TYR A 200 -9.72 12.59 0.19
CA TYR A 200 -8.90 12.17 -0.96
C TYR A 200 -9.73 11.57 -2.09
N ILE A 201 -10.80 10.84 -1.74
CA ILE A 201 -11.73 10.29 -2.74
C ILE A 201 -12.47 11.41 -3.46
N VAL A 202 -13.10 12.31 -2.74
CA VAL A 202 -14.00 13.35 -3.29
C VAL A 202 -13.18 14.43 -3.99
N ASN A 203 -12.18 14.99 -3.31
CA ASN A 203 -11.46 16.17 -3.81
C ASN A 203 -10.23 15.80 -4.64
N GLY A 204 -9.61 14.65 -4.37
CA GLY A 204 -8.50 14.14 -5.18
C GLY A 204 -9.00 13.46 -6.45
N PHE A 205 -9.51 12.25 -6.33
CA PHE A 205 -9.92 11.46 -7.49
C PHE A 205 -11.16 12.01 -8.19
N GLY A 206 -12.17 12.50 -7.45
CA GLY A 206 -13.40 13.05 -8.02
C GLY A 206 -13.15 14.20 -8.99
N ASN A 207 -12.18 15.05 -8.69
CA ASN A 207 -11.85 16.23 -9.49
C ASN A 207 -10.76 15.98 -10.55
N SER A 208 -10.14 14.80 -10.56
CA SER A 208 -8.94 14.52 -11.37
C SER A 208 -9.18 13.58 -12.54
N MET A 209 -10.42 13.20 -12.76
CA MET A 209 -10.82 12.32 -13.86
C MET A 209 -11.88 12.96 -14.74
N TYR A 210 -11.77 12.71 -16.04
CA TYR A 210 -12.78 13.12 -17.02
C TYR A 210 -13.30 11.88 -17.76
N ARG A 211 -14.59 11.59 -17.64
CA ARG A 211 -15.23 10.40 -18.24
C ARG A 211 -14.49 9.11 -17.89
N GLY A 212 -14.11 8.94 -16.63
CA GLY A 212 -13.38 7.77 -16.16
C GLY A 212 -11.91 7.67 -16.62
N LEU A 213 -11.38 8.71 -17.22
CA LEU A 213 -9.99 8.80 -17.67
C LEU A 213 -9.19 9.66 -16.70
N MET A 214 -8.10 9.13 -16.16
CA MET A 214 -7.15 9.91 -15.38
C MET A 214 -6.41 10.89 -16.26
N LEU A 215 -6.22 12.13 -15.81
CA LEU A 215 -5.45 13.13 -16.53
C LEU A 215 -3.96 12.74 -16.63
N ASP A 216 -3.36 12.93 -17.81
CA ASP A 216 -1.94 12.61 -18.05
C ASP A 216 -0.99 13.39 -17.13
N SER A 217 -1.31 14.66 -16.86
CA SER A 217 -0.52 15.53 -15.99
C SER A 217 -0.40 15.04 -14.53
N LEU A 218 -1.26 14.09 -14.12
CA LEU A 218 -1.30 13.56 -12.76
C LEU A 218 -0.69 12.15 -12.63
N LYS A 219 -0.04 11.64 -13.68
CA LYS A 219 0.53 10.28 -13.69
C LYS A 219 2.05 10.25 -13.55
N GLY A 220 2.70 11.41 -13.49
CA GLY A 220 4.15 11.51 -13.44
C GLY A 220 4.82 10.66 -14.53
N ARG A 221 5.88 9.91 -14.20
CA ARG A 221 6.59 9.04 -15.16
C ARG A 221 5.78 7.83 -15.66
N SER A 222 4.62 7.55 -15.06
CA SER A 222 3.77 6.42 -15.51
C SER A 222 3.15 6.65 -16.89
N VAL A 223 3.15 7.86 -17.43
CA VAL A 223 2.76 8.16 -18.81
C VAL A 223 3.58 7.38 -19.85
N SER A 224 4.81 7.00 -19.53
CA SER A 224 5.70 6.25 -20.43
C SER A 224 5.69 4.74 -20.20
N ARG A 225 4.97 4.25 -19.17
CA ARG A 225 4.95 2.83 -18.84
C ARG A 225 3.94 2.06 -19.69
N LYS A 226 4.32 0.85 -20.11
CA LYS A 226 3.37 -0.10 -20.69
C LYS A 226 2.23 -0.36 -19.70
N GLY A 227 0.99 -0.15 -20.08
CA GLY A 227 -0.16 -0.25 -19.18
C GLY A 227 -0.51 1.03 -18.41
N GLY A 228 0.31 2.09 -18.48
CA GLY A 228 0.04 3.40 -17.86
C GLY A 228 -0.98 4.26 -18.62
N SER A 229 -2.00 3.65 -19.24
CA SER A 229 -3.03 4.40 -19.96
C SER A 229 -3.95 5.17 -18.99
N ASN A 230 -4.61 6.21 -19.51
CA ASN A 230 -5.57 6.99 -18.74
C ASN A 230 -6.77 6.14 -18.32
N GLN A 231 -7.19 5.19 -19.18
CA GLN A 231 -8.25 4.25 -18.87
C GLN A 231 -7.87 3.31 -17.71
N ASN A 232 -6.66 2.76 -17.71
CA ASN A 232 -6.24 1.85 -16.66
C ASN A 232 -6.14 2.57 -15.32
N ALA A 233 -5.50 3.73 -15.27
CA ALA A 233 -5.42 4.53 -14.05
C ALA A 233 -6.82 4.97 -13.56
N GLY A 234 -7.70 5.37 -14.46
CA GLY A 234 -9.08 5.71 -14.12
C GLY A 234 -9.88 4.52 -13.58
N ARG A 235 -9.72 3.32 -14.18
CA ARG A 235 -10.37 2.09 -13.67
C ARG A 235 -9.87 1.71 -12.28
N GLU A 236 -8.58 1.79 -12.03
CA GLU A 236 -8.01 1.51 -10.70
C GLU A 236 -8.54 2.49 -9.66
N ALA A 237 -8.62 3.78 -9.99
CA ALA A 237 -9.22 4.78 -9.12
C ALA A 237 -10.71 4.49 -8.84
N MET A 238 -11.49 4.13 -9.86
CA MET A 238 -12.91 3.76 -9.67
C MET A 238 -13.06 2.52 -8.78
N VAL A 239 -12.18 1.52 -8.90
CA VAL A 239 -12.21 0.33 -8.02
C VAL A 239 -11.95 0.75 -6.56
N ILE A 240 -10.99 1.63 -6.29
CA ILE A 240 -10.71 2.15 -4.95
C ILE A 240 -11.96 2.87 -4.40
N ILE A 241 -12.58 3.76 -5.19
CA ILE A 241 -13.79 4.48 -4.79
C ILE A 241 -14.91 3.50 -4.42
N LEU A 242 -15.14 2.48 -5.25
CA LEU A 242 -16.17 1.45 -4.98
C LEU A 242 -15.87 0.64 -3.72
N GLN A 243 -14.61 0.31 -3.47
CA GLN A 243 -14.21 -0.43 -2.26
C GLN A 243 -14.40 0.39 -0.98
N MET A 244 -14.35 1.71 -1.08
CA MET A 244 -14.57 2.61 0.06
C MET A 244 -16.00 3.14 0.17
N ILE A 245 -16.87 2.87 -0.80
CA ILE A 245 -18.17 3.53 -0.94
C ILE A 245 -19.06 3.44 0.31
N ASP A 246 -19.00 2.32 1.02
CA ASP A 246 -19.80 2.12 2.23
C ASP A 246 -19.18 2.73 3.50
N SER A 247 -17.94 3.20 3.42
CA SER A 247 -17.25 3.93 4.50
C SER A 247 -17.34 5.46 4.35
N LEU A 248 -17.86 5.95 3.23
CA LEU A 248 -18.06 7.37 2.98
C LEU A 248 -19.32 7.88 3.69
N SER A 249 -19.36 9.20 3.97
CA SER A 249 -20.60 9.86 4.36
C SER A 249 -21.68 9.74 3.27
N ASP A 250 -22.94 9.88 3.64
CA ASP A 250 -24.06 9.77 2.68
C ASP A 250 -23.93 10.78 1.54
N GLU A 251 -23.49 12.00 1.82
CA GLU A 251 -23.25 13.05 0.84
C GLU A 251 -22.11 12.69 -0.13
N ALA A 252 -20.98 12.24 0.40
CA ALA A 252 -19.83 11.83 -0.39
C ALA A 252 -20.16 10.59 -1.25
N LYS A 253 -20.89 9.63 -0.69
CA LYS A 253 -21.37 8.43 -1.38
C LYS A 253 -22.27 8.78 -2.55
N GLU A 254 -23.28 9.63 -2.35
CA GLU A 254 -24.19 10.07 -3.41
C GLU A 254 -23.44 10.80 -4.51
N THR A 255 -22.57 11.72 -4.14
CA THR A 255 -21.71 12.49 -5.05
C THR A 255 -20.85 11.56 -5.91
N MET A 256 -20.15 10.62 -5.29
CA MET A 256 -19.24 9.73 -6.01
C MET A 256 -19.97 8.72 -6.90
N LEU A 257 -21.10 8.16 -6.44
CA LEU A 257 -21.91 7.26 -7.26
C LEU A 257 -22.49 7.99 -8.47
N SER A 258 -22.98 9.22 -8.31
CA SER A 258 -23.46 10.05 -9.41
C SER A 258 -22.35 10.37 -10.40
N THR A 259 -21.19 10.77 -9.91
CA THR A 259 -20.01 11.07 -10.73
C THR A 259 -19.52 9.85 -11.50
N MET A 260 -19.42 8.69 -10.85
CA MET A 260 -19.00 7.44 -11.50
C MET A 260 -20.01 6.99 -12.57
N LYS A 261 -21.31 7.15 -12.32
CA LYS A 261 -22.36 6.87 -13.31
C LYS A 261 -22.23 7.76 -14.55
N TYR A 262 -21.80 9.01 -14.37
CA TYR A 262 -21.52 9.92 -15.48
C TYR A 262 -20.26 9.51 -16.26
N TRP A 263 -19.27 8.89 -15.60
CA TRP A 263 -18.03 8.45 -16.25
C TRP A 263 -18.19 7.15 -17.08
N MET A 264 -19.14 6.30 -16.74
CA MET A 264 -19.44 5.05 -17.44
C MET A 264 -20.36 5.26 -18.67
#